data_5f2b62ddba36fd6463688e2f1c4762f2
#
_entry.id   5f2b62ddba36fd6463688e2f1c4762f2
#
_cell.length_a   1.000
_cell.length_b   1.000
_cell.length_c   1.000
_cell.angle_alpha   90.00
_cell.angle_beta   90.00
_cell.angle_gamma   90.00
#
_symmetry.space_group_name_H-M   'P 1'
#
loop_
_entity.id
_entity.type
_entity.pdbx_description
1 polymer ?
#
loop_
_entity_poly.entity_id
_entity_poly.type
_entity_poly.pdbx_seq_one_letter_code
_entity_poly.pdbx_strand_id
1 'polypeptide(L)'
;MDKDKLLEGRRILIVDDEPDVLDTLEDLLPMCITTRAATFEEAKALLEDQYFDMAILDIMGVEGYELLKICNEKRVIGVMLTAYAVTPENIKKSYDDGAASFVPKEEMHNITTFLTDIYEAKEKGKSFWWRWFDRLADYCERKFGPDWQKEHGFKVR
;
A
#
# COMPACT_ATOMS: atom_id res chain seq x y z
N MET A 1 20.82 4.92 -8.36
CA MET A 1 20.03 6.09 -7.96
C MET A 1 19.72 6.00 -6.48
N ASP A 2 19.85 7.14 -5.81
CA ASP A 2 19.50 7.22 -4.39
C ASP A 2 18.03 6.90 -4.20
N LYS A 3 17.73 5.98 -3.30
CA LYS A 3 16.36 5.53 -3.05
C LYS A 3 15.43 6.66 -2.57
N ASP A 4 15.96 7.59 -1.78
CA ASP A 4 15.16 8.71 -1.29
C ASP A 4 14.66 9.60 -2.41
N LYS A 5 15.41 9.68 -3.51
CA LYS A 5 15.03 10.51 -4.66
C LYS A 5 13.82 9.97 -5.41
N LEU A 6 13.56 8.66 -5.32
CA LEU A 6 12.41 8.08 -5.99
C LEU A 6 11.09 8.57 -5.39
N LEU A 7 11.10 8.91 -4.11
CA LEU A 7 9.91 9.38 -3.41
C LEU A 7 9.83 10.89 -3.30
N GLU A 8 10.93 11.59 -3.57
CA GLU A 8 10.99 13.04 -3.38
C GLU A 8 9.96 13.77 -4.24
N GLY A 9 9.13 14.58 -3.60
CA GLY A 9 8.10 15.36 -4.27
C GLY A 9 6.88 14.58 -4.73
N ARG A 10 6.81 13.28 -4.46
CA ARG A 10 5.64 12.48 -4.82
C ARG A 10 4.43 12.93 -4.01
N ARG A 11 3.29 13.04 -4.68
CA ARG A 11 2.04 13.43 -4.04
C ARG A 11 1.32 12.18 -3.60
N ILE A 12 1.20 12.00 -2.29
CA ILE A 12 0.64 10.79 -1.70
C ILE A 12 -0.58 11.13 -0.86
N LEU A 13 -1.71 10.50 -1.19
CA LEU A 13 -2.91 10.55 -0.38
C LEU A 13 -2.81 9.46 0.68
N ILE A 14 -2.96 9.82 1.95
CA ILE A 14 -2.96 8.86 3.04
C ILE A 14 -4.35 8.81 3.67
N VAL A 15 -4.95 7.61 3.73
CA VAL A 15 -6.33 7.44 4.14
C VAL A 15 -6.43 6.42 5.25
N ASP A 16 -6.84 6.87 6.43
CA ASP A 16 -7.02 6.01 7.60
C ASP A 16 -7.93 6.75 8.58
N ASP A 17 -8.81 6.04 9.26
CA ASP A 17 -9.69 6.66 10.24
C ASP A 17 -9.03 6.88 11.60
N GLU A 18 -7.81 6.38 11.78
CA GLU A 18 -7.02 6.58 13.00
C GLU A 18 -6.05 7.77 12.83
N PRO A 19 -6.25 8.87 13.57
CA PRO A 19 -5.36 10.04 13.44
C PRO A 19 -3.89 9.73 13.72
N ASP A 20 -3.61 8.82 14.66
CA ASP A 20 -2.24 8.44 15.00
C ASP A 20 -1.52 7.79 13.82
N VAL A 21 -2.24 7.01 13.01
CA VAL A 21 -1.68 6.39 11.82
C VAL A 21 -1.34 7.45 10.78
N LEU A 22 -2.23 8.41 10.57
CA LEU A 22 -1.99 9.52 9.64
C LEU A 22 -0.77 10.34 10.06
N ASP A 23 -0.67 10.66 11.36
CA ASP A 23 0.47 11.40 11.90
C ASP A 23 1.78 10.63 11.67
N THR A 24 1.77 9.31 11.95
CA THR A 24 2.95 8.47 11.78
C THR A 24 3.38 8.41 10.32
N LEU A 25 2.43 8.24 9.40
CA LEU A 25 2.75 8.19 7.97
C LEU A 25 3.36 9.51 7.50
N GLU A 26 2.82 10.64 7.94
CA GLU A 26 3.38 11.95 7.59
C GLU A 26 4.82 12.09 8.11
N ASP A 27 5.07 11.63 9.33
CA ASP A 27 6.41 11.67 9.92
C ASP A 27 7.40 10.77 9.17
N LEU A 28 6.93 9.64 8.66
CA LEU A 28 7.78 8.70 7.93
C LEU A 28 8.03 9.11 6.48
N LEU A 29 7.25 10.04 5.95
CA LEU A 29 7.31 10.47 4.54
C LEU A 29 7.56 11.97 4.37
N PRO A 30 8.59 12.52 5.06
CA PRO A 30 8.85 13.97 4.96
C PRO A 30 9.30 14.42 3.58
N MET A 31 9.83 13.49 2.76
CA MET A 31 10.27 13.79 1.40
C MET A 31 9.10 13.88 0.41
N CYS A 32 7.92 13.44 0.80
CA CYS A 32 6.72 13.43 -0.06
C CYS A 32 5.81 14.62 0.27
N ILE A 33 4.90 14.90 -0.64
CA ILE A 33 3.82 15.86 -0.40
C ILE A 33 2.60 15.03 -0.02
N THR A 34 2.27 14.98 1.28
CA THR A 34 1.20 14.14 1.78
C THR A 34 -0.09 14.94 1.97
N THR A 35 -1.22 14.32 1.67
CA THR A 35 -2.55 14.85 1.96
C THR A 35 -3.29 13.75 2.70
N ARG A 36 -3.95 14.09 3.81
CA ARG A 36 -4.65 13.11 4.64
C ARG A 36 -6.15 13.14 4.45
N ALA A 37 -6.77 12.00 4.57
CA ALA A 37 -8.22 11.85 4.62
C ALA A 37 -8.56 10.81 5.69
N ALA A 38 -9.61 11.07 6.45
CA ALA A 38 -10.03 10.18 7.54
C ALA A 38 -11.26 9.36 7.20
N THR A 39 -11.91 9.65 6.07
CA THR A 39 -13.14 8.96 5.65
C THR A 39 -13.08 8.62 4.16
N PHE A 40 -13.94 7.69 3.77
CA PHE A 40 -14.11 7.34 2.37
C PHE A 40 -14.51 8.56 1.53
N GLU A 41 -15.47 9.34 2.00
CA GLU A 41 -16.01 10.50 1.28
C GLU A 41 -14.95 11.57 1.06
N GLU A 42 -14.14 11.84 2.07
CA GLU A 42 -13.04 12.80 1.95
C GLU A 42 -12.01 12.34 0.91
N ALA A 43 -11.63 11.05 1.00
CA ALA A 43 -10.65 10.48 0.08
C ALA A 43 -11.16 10.49 -1.36
N LYS A 44 -12.42 10.13 -1.54
CA LYS A 44 -13.04 10.12 -2.87
C LYS A 44 -13.05 11.52 -3.48
N ALA A 45 -13.45 12.52 -2.68
CA ALA A 45 -13.48 13.91 -3.14
C ALA A 45 -12.09 14.39 -3.55
N LEU A 46 -11.07 14.06 -2.76
CA LEU A 46 -9.70 14.45 -3.06
C LEU A 46 -9.20 13.78 -4.34
N LEU A 47 -9.52 12.50 -4.53
CA LEU A 47 -9.12 11.77 -5.75
C LEU A 47 -9.80 12.34 -6.99
N GLU A 48 -11.00 12.86 -6.86
CA GLU A 48 -11.72 13.49 -7.97
C GLU A 48 -11.18 14.88 -8.30
N ASP A 49 -10.71 15.62 -7.29
CA ASP A 49 -10.29 17.02 -7.44
C ASP A 49 -8.81 17.22 -7.75
N GLN A 50 -7.96 16.31 -7.30
CA GLN A 50 -6.51 16.50 -7.35
C GLN A 50 -5.81 15.28 -7.93
N TYR A 51 -4.62 15.52 -8.47
CA TYR A 51 -3.75 14.43 -8.91
C TYR A 51 -2.92 13.91 -7.73
N PHE A 52 -2.82 12.59 -7.65
CA PHE A 52 -1.90 11.92 -6.72
C PHE A 52 -1.09 10.88 -7.48
N ASP A 53 0.17 10.74 -7.11
CA ASP A 53 1.02 9.67 -7.63
C ASP A 53 0.60 8.34 -7.00
N MET A 54 0.22 8.37 -5.73
CA MET A 54 -0.03 7.17 -4.94
C MET A 54 -1.04 7.47 -3.84
N ALA A 55 -1.75 6.43 -3.40
CA ALA A 55 -2.63 6.50 -2.24
C ALA A 55 -2.33 5.31 -1.33
N ILE A 56 -2.19 5.57 -0.04
CA ILE A 56 -2.05 4.54 0.99
C ILE A 56 -3.41 4.43 1.67
N LEU A 57 -4.02 3.24 1.60
CA LEU A 57 -5.43 3.03 1.91
C LEU A 57 -5.60 2.00 3.02
N ASP A 58 -6.22 2.40 4.13
CA ASP A 58 -6.64 1.46 5.17
C ASP A 58 -7.77 0.58 4.60
N ILE A 59 -7.68 -0.72 4.81
CA ILE A 59 -8.66 -1.66 4.24
C ILE A 59 -10.03 -1.49 4.88
N MET A 60 -10.10 -1.41 6.20
CA MET A 60 -11.38 -1.52 6.92
C MET A 60 -12.07 -0.18 7.21
N GLY A 61 -11.47 0.72 7.88
CA GLY A 61 -12.14 1.91 8.38
C GLY A 61 -12.63 2.89 7.32
N VAL A 62 -12.12 2.81 6.08
CA VAL A 62 -12.40 3.78 5.01
C VAL A 62 -12.79 3.13 3.69
N GLU A 63 -13.23 1.88 3.73
CA GLU A 63 -13.57 1.11 2.53
C GLU A 63 -12.44 1.10 1.50
N GLY A 64 -11.26 0.64 1.96
CA GLY A 64 -10.03 0.69 1.18
C GLY A 64 -10.12 0.06 -0.21
N TYR A 65 -10.85 -1.05 -0.36
CA TYR A 65 -10.96 -1.70 -1.67
C TYR A 65 -11.80 -0.89 -2.66
N GLU A 66 -12.81 -0.18 -2.19
CA GLU A 66 -13.58 0.72 -3.04
C GLU A 66 -12.71 1.91 -3.49
N LEU A 67 -11.88 2.42 -2.58
CA LEU A 67 -10.94 3.49 -2.91
C LEU A 67 -9.87 2.97 -3.89
N LEU A 68 -9.42 1.73 -3.73
CA LEU A 68 -8.46 1.13 -4.66
C LEU A 68 -9.02 1.09 -6.08
N LYS A 69 -10.29 0.75 -6.21
CA LYS A 69 -10.98 0.74 -7.51
C LYS A 69 -10.93 2.14 -8.15
N ILE A 70 -11.22 3.18 -7.37
CA ILE A 70 -11.16 4.57 -7.85
C ILE A 70 -9.73 4.92 -8.26
N CYS A 71 -8.73 4.52 -7.44
CA CYS A 71 -7.32 4.76 -7.77
C CYS A 71 -6.95 4.12 -9.10
N ASN A 72 -7.36 2.88 -9.33
CA ASN A 72 -7.07 2.19 -10.58
C ASN A 72 -7.68 2.91 -11.78
N GLU A 73 -8.90 3.40 -11.66
CA GLU A 73 -9.57 4.16 -12.72
C GLU A 73 -8.82 5.45 -13.04
N LYS A 74 -8.23 6.08 -12.04
CA LYS A 74 -7.51 7.35 -12.18
C LYS A 74 -6.01 7.18 -12.37
N ARG A 75 -5.54 5.94 -12.46
CA ARG A 75 -4.12 5.60 -12.62
C ARG A 75 -3.28 6.09 -11.44
N VAL A 76 -3.83 6.04 -10.25
CA VAL A 76 -3.14 6.32 -9.00
C VAL A 76 -2.69 4.98 -8.43
N ILE A 77 -1.42 4.89 -8.03
CA ILE A 77 -0.88 3.66 -7.44
C ILE A 77 -1.52 3.47 -6.07
N GLY A 78 -2.18 2.33 -5.85
CA GLY A 78 -2.82 2.02 -4.58
C GLY A 78 -1.97 1.07 -3.74
N VAL A 79 -1.79 1.41 -2.46
CA VAL A 79 -1.08 0.60 -1.47
C VAL A 79 -2.05 0.33 -0.32
N MET A 80 -2.25 -0.94 0.01
CA MET A 80 -3.13 -1.29 1.11
C MET A 80 -2.37 -1.31 2.43
N LEU A 81 -3.01 -0.85 3.49
CA LEU A 81 -2.43 -0.78 4.84
C LEU A 81 -3.48 -1.29 5.81
N THR A 82 -3.12 -2.18 6.74
CA THR A 82 -4.10 -2.70 7.70
C THR A 82 -3.48 -3.30 8.94
N ALA A 83 -4.20 -3.18 10.08
CA ALA A 83 -3.84 -3.83 11.33
C ALA A 83 -4.57 -5.18 11.48
N TYR A 84 -5.86 -5.21 11.13
CA TYR A 84 -6.73 -6.34 11.49
C TYR A 84 -7.06 -7.26 10.33
N ALA A 85 -6.88 -6.79 9.10
CA ALA A 85 -7.23 -7.58 7.91
C ALA A 85 -6.01 -8.24 7.28
N VAL A 86 -4.99 -8.58 8.07
CA VAL A 86 -3.79 -9.26 7.59
C VAL A 86 -4.08 -10.76 7.49
N THR A 87 -4.65 -11.15 6.37
CA THR A 87 -5.01 -12.54 6.08
C THR A 87 -4.54 -12.89 4.66
N PRO A 88 -4.30 -14.19 4.38
CA PRO A 88 -3.96 -14.59 3.01
C PRO A 88 -5.01 -14.16 1.99
N GLU A 89 -6.30 -14.20 2.37
CA GLU A 89 -7.41 -13.79 1.51
C GLU A 89 -7.31 -12.33 1.13
N ASN A 90 -7.01 -11.44 2.10
CA ASN A 90 -6.88 -10.02 1.82
C ASN A 90 -5.60 -9.69 1.06
N ILE A 91 -4.51 -10.42 1.31
CA ILE A 91 -3.29 -10.26 0.52
C ILE A 91 -3.57 -10.62 -0.94
N LYS A 92 -4.23 -11.75 -1.17
CA LYS A 92 -4.59 -12.19 -2.51
C LYS A 92 -5.55 -11.20 -3.19
N LYS A 93 -6.56 -10.74 -2.46
CA LYS A 93 -7.53 -9.77 -2.98
C LYS A 93 -6.83 -8.48 -3.39
N SER A 94 -5.91 -8.00 -2.55
CA SER A 94 -5.15 -6.78 -2.86
C SER A 94 -4.33 -6.96 -4.14
N TYR A 95 -3.67 -8.10 -4.27
CA TYR A 95 -2.91 -8.43 -5.47
C TYR A 95 -3.82 -8.50 -6.70
N ASP A 96 -4.92 -9.24 -6.60
CA ASP A 96 -5.85 -9.45 -7.72
C ASP A 96 -6.54 -8.14 -8.14
N ASP A 97 -6.84 -7.28 -7.19
CA ASP A 97 -7.54 -6.01 -7.44
C ASP A 97 -6.59 -4.87 -7.88
N GLY A 98 -5.31 -5.18 -8.07
CA GLY A 98 -4.38 -4.24 -8.65
C GLY A 98 -3.66 -3.31 -7.69
N ALA A 99 -3.66 -3.63 -6.38
CA ALA A 99 -2.85 -2.88 -5.44
C ALA A 99 -1.37 -3.10 -5.74
N ALA A 100 -0.57 -2.07 -5.56
CA ALA A 100 0.86 -2.18 -5.76
C ALA A 100 1.57 -2.79 -4.56
N SER A 101 1.00 -2.72 -3.37
CA SER A 101 1.57 -3.33 -2.17
C SER A 101 0.51 -3.54 -1.09
N PHE A 102 0.89 -4.32 -0.09
CA PHE A 102 0.07 -4.60 1.09
C PHE A 102 1.00 -4.48 2.30
N VAL A 103 0.74 -3.52 3.18
CA VAL A 103 1.63 -3.26 4.32
C VAL A 103 0.87 -3.52 5.62
N PRO A 104 1.26 -4.55 6.39
CA PRO A 104 0.73 -4.69 7.74
C PRO A 104 1.14 -3.47 8.58
N LYS A 105 0.24 -2.94 9.40
CA LYS A 105 0.55 -1.75 10.20
C LYS A 105 1.74 -1.98 11.14
N GLU A 106 1.97 -3.21 11.59
CA GLU A 106 3.14 -3.53 12.40
C GLU A 106 4.47 -3.39 11.63
N GLU A 107 4.39 -3.32 10.30
CA GLU A 107 5.55 -3.08 9.42
C GLU A 107 5.58 -1.65 8.87
N MET A 108 4.72 -0.78 9.38
CA MET A 108 4.57 0.59 8.86
C MET A 108 5.86 1.41 8.96
N HIS A 109 6.71 1.11 9.93
CA HIS A 109 7.99 1.81 10.07
C HIS A 109 8.91 1.61 8.86
N ASN A 110 8.64 0.58 8.04
CA ASN A 110 9.38 0.30 6.80
C ASN A 110 8.67 0.83 5.56
N ILE A 111 7.69 1.73 5.72
CA ILE A 111 6.87 2.19 4.59
C ILE A 111 7.70 2.74 3.43
N THR A 112 8.74 3.52 3.72
CA THR A 112 9.62 4.07 2.68
C THR A 112 10.21 2.98 1.81
N THR A 113 10.63 1.88 2.41
CA THR A 113 11.19 0.73 1.68
C THR A 113 10.16 0.12 0.73
N PHE A 114 8.93 -0.10 1.21
CA PHE A 114 7.86 -0.66 0.38
C PHE A 114 7.53 0.26 -0.80
N LEU A 115 7.43 1.56 -0.55
CA LEU A 115 7.10 2.51 -1.61
C LEU A 115 8.23 2.65 -2.63
N THR A 116 9.47 2.65 -2.15
CA THR A 116 10.65 2.70 -3.03
C THR A 116 10.70 1.46 -3.93
N ASP A 117 10.40 0.29 -3.38
CA ASP A 117 10.35 -0.96 -4.15
C ASP A 117 9.37 -0.87 -5.31
N ILE A 118 8.23 -0.20 -5.11
CA ILE A 118 7.22 -0.02 -6.17
C ILE A 118 7.82 0.76 -7.34
N TYR A 119 8.48 1.88 -7.06
CA TYR A 119 9.06 2.71 -8.11
C TYR A 119 10.26 2.06 -8.79
N GLU A 120 11.08 1.33 -8.02
CA GLU A 120 12.20 0.59 -8.61
C GLU A 120 11.70 -0.50 -9.56
N ALA A 121 10.67 -1.24 -9.16
CA ALA A 121 10.10 -2.27 -10.00
C ALA A 121 9.47 -1.68 -11.26
N LYS A 122 8.80 -0.54 -11.13
CA LYS A 122 8.19 0.16 -12.25
C LYS A 122 9.24 0.59 -13.28
N GLU A 123 10.37 1.11 -12.81
CA GLU A 123 11.48 1.50 -13.70
C GLU A 123 12.02 0.30 -14.48
N LYS A 124 12.02 -0.88 -13.88
CA LYS A 124 12.54 -2.10 -14.48
C LYS A 124 11.47 -2.88 -15.26
N GLY A 125 10.24 -2.37 -15.32
CA GLY A 125 9.13 -3.04 -15.99
C GLY A 125 8.70 -4.33 -15.32
N LYS A 126 8.89 -4.47 -14.02
CA LYS A 126 8.56 -5.68 -13.25
C LYS A 126 7.49 -5.41 -12.22
N SER A 127 6.75 -6.46 -11.83
CA SER A 127 5.87 -6.40 -10.68
C SER A 127 6.72 -6.34 -9.41
N PHE A 128 6.38 -5.44 -8.49
CA PHE A 128 7.15 -5.34 -7.26
C PHE A 128 6.75 -6.41 -6.23
N TRP A 129 5.66 -7.15 -6.45
CA TRP A 129 5.17 -8.18 -5.52
C TRP A 129 6.20 -9.28 -5.23
N TRP A 130 7.09 -9.62 -6.17
CA TRP A 130 8.14 -10.60 -5.92
C TRP A 130 9.07 -10.12 -4.80
N ARG A 131 9.38 -8.82 -4.75
CA ARG A 131 10.21 -8.25 -3.69
C ARG A 131 9.44 -8.17 -2.37
N TRP A 132 8.14 -7.93 -2.45
CA TRP A 132 7.27 -7.95 -1.28
C TRP A 132 7.32 -9.32 -0.59
N PHE A 133 7.26 -10.40 -1.38
CA PHE A 133 7.36 -11.75 -0.82
C PHE A 133 8.71 -12.00 -0.18
N ASP A 134 9.79 -11.56 -0.80
CA ASP A 134 11.12 -11.68 -0.20
C ASP A 134 11.19 -10.98 1.15
N ARG A 135 10.63 -9.78 1.27
CA ARG A 135 10.67 -9.01 2.50
C ARG A 135 9.78 -9.57 3.59
N LEU A 136 8.64 -10.12 3.23
CA LEU A 136 7.65 -10.58 4.18
C LEU A 136 7.46 -12.10 4.22
N ALA A 137 8.36 -12.86 3.57
CA ALA A 137 8.28 -14.31 3.57
C ALA A 137 8.23 -14.90 4.97
N ASP A 138 9.18 -14.51 5.82
CA ASP A 138 9.24 -15.00 7.19
C ASP A 138 8.01 -14.59 8.01
N TYR A 139 7.57 -13.36 7.83
CA TYR A 139 6.39 -12.84 8.51
C TYR A 139 5.15 -13.67 8.16
N CYS A 140 4.94 -13.91 6.87
CA CYS A 140 3.79 -14.65 6.39
C CYS A 140 3.83 -16.13 6.80
N GLU A 141 5.01 -16.75 6.75
CA GLU A 141 5.16 -18.14 7.18
C GLU A 141 4.87 -18.31 8.67
N ARG A 142 5.34 -17.39 9.50
CA ARG A 142 5.06 -17.43 10.94
C ARG A 142 3.59 -17.23 11.26
N LYS A 143 2.93 -16.36 10.48
CA LYS A 143 1.53 -15.99 10.73
C LYS A 143 0.55 -17.02 10.15
N PHE A 144 0.84 -17.55 8.95
CA PHE A 144 -0.09 -18.38 8.18
C PHE A 144 0.35 -19.82 7.97
N GLY A 145 1.59 -20.16 8.32
CA GLY A 145 2.17 -21.48 8.06
C GLY A 145 2.94 -21.52 6.75
N PRO A 146 3.82 -22.57 6.56
CA PRO A 146 4.76 -22.60 5.44
C PRO A 146 4.10 -22.76 4.06
N ASP A 147 2.90 -23.32 4.00
CA ASP A 147 2.22 -23.59 2.73
C ASP A 147 1.10 -22.61 2.42
N TRP A 148 1.10 -21.43 3.05
CA TRP A 148 -0.03 -20.49 2.96
C TRP A 148 -0.35 -20.05 1.54
N GLN A 149 0.66 -19.85 0.70
CA GLN A 149 0.42 -19.43 -0.69
C GLN A 149 -0.32 -20.50 -1.46
N LYS A 150 0.13 -21.74 -1.29
CA LYS A 150 -0.43 -22.90 -1.98
C LYS A 150 -1.86 -23.17 -1.52
N GLU A 151 -2.10 -23.10 -0.20
CA GLU A 151 -3.41 -23.34 0.39
C GLU A 151 -4.47 -22.35 -0.06
N HIS A 152 -4.07 -21.12 -0.38
CA HIS A 152 -4.98 -20.04 -0.77
C HIS A 152 -4.93 -19.71 -2.25
N GLY A 153 -4.33 -20.59 -3.06
CA GLY A 153 -4.29 -20.43 -4.51
C GLY A 153 -3.51 -19.21 -4.96
N PHE A 154 -2.53 -18.77 -4.16
CA PHE A 154 -1.79 -17.55 -4.42
C PHE A 154 -0.40 -17.88 -4.97
N LYS A 155 -0.14 -17.41 -6.19
CA LYS A 155 1.16 -17.60 -6.83
C LYS A 155 1.70 -16.26 -7.27
N VAL A 156 2.92 -15.94 -6.87
CA VAL A 156 3.62 -14.74 -7.28
C VAL A 156 4.77 -15.09 -8.20
N ARG A 157 4.89 -14.31 -9.22
CA ARG A 157 5.98 -14.45 -10.17
C ARG A 157 6.77 -13.18 -10.28
#